data_a53a8215a9af1bbe9ca01526d9c8da76
#
_entry.id   a53a8215a9af1bbe9ca01526d9c8da76
#
_cell.length_a   1.000
_cell.length_b   1.000
_cell.length_c   1.000
_cell.angle_alpha   90.00
_cell.angle_beta   90.00
_cell.angle_gamma   90.00
#
_symmetry.space_group_name_H-M   'P 1'
#
loop_
_entity.id
_entity.type
_entity.pdbx_description
1 polymer ?
#
loop_
_entity_poly.entity_id
_entity_poly.type
_entity_poly.pdbx_seq_one_letter_code
_entity_poly.pdbx_strand_id
1 'polypeptide(L)'
;MIGLLQRVSQAEVSVAGKGIGKIGAGLLVLVGIEPQDIDSSVDKLLHKILNYRVFEDEGGQMNHSLKQIEGGLLLVPQFTL
;
A
#
# COMPACT_ATOMS: atom_id res chain seq x y z
N MET A 1 -4.43 -13.31 3.34
CA MET A 1 -3.54 -12.13 3.25
C MET A 1 -4.28 -10.89 3.74
N ILE A 2 -3.65 -10.14 4.60
CA ILE A 2 -4.25 -8.97 5.23
C ILE A 2 -3.39 -7.76 4.91
N GLY A 3 -4.01 -6.66 4.49
CA GLY A 3 -3.30 -5.41 4.24
C GLY A 3 -3.78 -4.31 5.16
N LEU A 4 -2.85 -3.63 5.80
CA LEU A 4 -3.12 -2.43 6.58
C LEU A 4 -2.60 -1.23 5.79
N LEU A 5 -3.52 -0.37 5.37
CA LEU A 5 -3.21 0.75 4.50
C LEU A 5 -3.02 2.03 5.31
N GLN A 6 -2.00 2.79 4.94
CA GLN A 6 -1.75 4.11 5.52
C GLN A 6 -1.43 5.10 4.41
N ARG A 7 -2.17 6.21 4.39
CA ARG A 7 -1.85 7.31 3.48
C ARG A 7 -0.63 8.04 3.97
N VAL A 8 0.29 8.34 3.06
CA VAL A 8 1.53 9.03 3.41
C VAL A 8 1.83 10.14 2.41
N SER A 9 2.49 11.19 2.86
CA SER A 9 3.05 12.21 1.98
C SER A 9 4.40 11.74 1.43
N GLN A 10 5.09 10.91 2.20
CA GLN A 10 6.30 10.20 1.79
C GLN A 10 6.52 9.02 2.72
N ALA A 11 7.21 8.01 2.23
CA ALA A 11 7.59 6.86 3.04
C ALA A 11 8.88 6.25 2.51
N GLU A 12 9.65 5.67 3.41
CA GLU A 12 10.89 4.99 3.07
C GLU A 12 11.07 3.77 3.96
N VAL A 13 11.58 2.69 3.38
CA VAL A 13 11.98 1.50 4.11
C VAL A 13 13.50 1.36 3.99
N SER A 14 14.16 1.25 5.13
CA SER A 14 15.61 1.04 5.19
C SER A 14 15.92 -0.26 5.90
N VAL A 15 17.01 -0.92 5.46
CA VAL A 15 17.55 -2.10 6.11
C VAL A 15 19.04 -1.87 6.31
N ALA A 16 19.51 -1.98 7.55
CA ALA A 16 20.91 -1.78 7.93
C ALA A 16 21.48 -0.43 7.41
N GLY A 17 20.66 0.62 7.50
CA GLY A 17 21.05 1.96 7.08
C GLY A 17 20.96 2.23 5.59
N LYS A 18 20.54 1.24 4.80
CA LYS A 18 20.37 1.39 3.36
C LYS A 18 18.88 1.50 3.02
N GLY A 19 18.51 2.54 2.28
CA GLY A 19 17.15 2.66 1.75
C GLY A 19 16.90 1.62 0.68
N ILE A 20 15.85 0.81 0.86
CA ILE A 20 15.48 -0.24 -0.10
C ILE A 20 14.20 0.10 -0.85
N GLY A 21 13.44 1.08 -0.38
CA GLY A 21 12.24 1.55 -1.06
C GLY A 21 11.84 2.92 -0.57
N LYS A 22 11.43 3.79 -1.48
CA LYS A 22 11.00 5.15 -1.16
C LYS A 22 9.88 5.57 -2.09
N ILE A 23 8.86 6.21 -1.53
CA ILE A 23 7.77 6.82 -2.30
C ILE A 23 7.51 8.24 -1.82
N GLY A 24 6.94 9.07 -2.70
CA GLY A 24 6.32 10.33 -2.33
C GLY A 24 4.90 10.10 -1.83
N ALA A 25 3.97 10.96 -2.18
CA ALA A 25 2.56 10.80 -1.79
C ALA A 25 1.99 9.49 -2.31
N GLY A 26 1.28 8.77 -1.45
CA GLY A 26 0.69 7.49 -1.82
C GLY A 26 0.26 6.66 -0.63
N LEU A 27 0.43 5.35 -0.74
CA LEU A 27 0.06 4.39 0.30
C LEU A 27 1.25 3.56 0.75
N LEU A 28 1.39 3.46 2.06
CA LEU A 28 2.22 2.44 2.70
C LEU A 28 1.28 1.32 3.13
N VAL A 29 1.58 0.09 2.74
CA VAL A 29 0.75 -1.07 3.09
C VAL A 29 1.59 -2.11 3.80
N LEU A 30 1.22 -2.41 5.04
CA LEU A 30 1.77 -3.54 5.78
C LEU A 30 0.97 -4.77 5.38
N VAL A 31 1.64 -5.76 4.83
CA VAL A 31 0.98 -6.96 4.28
C VAL A 31 1.27 -8.16 5.18
N GLY A 32 0.23 -8.66 5.83
CA GLY A 32 0.31 -9.91 6.58
C GLY A 32 0.09 -11.10 5.66
N ILE A 33 1.07 -11.98 5.57
CA ILE A 33 1.02 -13.18 4.74
C ILE A 33 0.63 -14.37 5.62
N GLU A 34 -0.38 -15.10 5.18
CA GLU A 34 -0.87 -16.27 5.88
C GLU A 34 -0.43 -17.54 5.15
N PRO A 35 -0.31 -18.70 5.85
CA PRO A 35 0.19 -19.93 5.22
C PRO A 35 -0.60 -20.43 4.02
N GLN A 36 -1.90 -20.12 3.98
CA GLN A 36 -2.77 -20.55 2.89
C GLN A 36 -2.78 -19.59 1.69
N ASP A 37 -2.04 -18.49 1.77
CA ASP A 37 -2.02 -17.52 0.67
C ASP A 37 -1.28 -18.07 -0.54
N ILE A 38 -1.82 -17.76 -1.71
CA ILE A 38 -1.29 -18.16 -3.00
C ILE A 38 -1.12 -16.92 -3.88
N ASP A 39 -0.56 -17.08 -5.08
CA ASP A 39 -0.31 -15.96 -5.99
C ASP A 39 -1.57 -15.15 -6.30
N SER A 40 -2.72 -15.80 -6.42
CA SER A 40 -3.98 -15.10 -6.66
C SER A 40 -4.42 -14.23 -5.48
N SER A 41 -3.97 -14.55 -4.25
CA SER A 41 -4.24 -13.73 -3.08
C SER A 41 -3.54 -12.38 -3.19
N VAL A 42 -2.32 -12.37 -3.71
CA VAL A 42 -1.54 -11.15 -3.97
C VAL A 42 -2.26 -10.28 -5.00
N ASP A 43 -2.67 -10.87 -6.11
CA ASP A 43 -3.35 -10.15 -7.18
C ASP A 43 -4.65 -9.52 -6.70
N LYS A 44 -5.43 -10.24 -5.90
CA LYS A 44 -6.67 -9.73 -5.31
C LYS A 44 -6.42 -8.55 -4.38
N LEU A 45 -5.41 -8.67 -3.52
CA LEU A 45 -5.07 -7.59 -2.59
C LEU A 45 -4.60 -6.36 -3.35
N LEU A 46 -3.72 -6.51 -4.33
CA LEU A 46 -3.25 -5.40 -5.15
C LEU A 46 -4.39 -4.70 -5.87
N HIS A 47 -5.31 -5.47 -6.45
CA HIS A 47 -6.46 -4.90 -7.14
C HIS A 47 -7.31 -4.04 -6.20
N LYS A 48 -7.55 -4.52 -5.00
CA LYS A 48 -8.28 -3.76 -3.99
C LYS A 48 -7.55 -2.48 -3.59
N ILE A 49 -6.25 -2.58 -3.30
CA ILE A 49 -5.43 -1.44 -2.88
C ILE A 49 -5.44 -0.35 -3.95
N LEU A 50 -5.25 -0.72 -5.22
CA LEU A 50 -5.17 0.23 -6.31
C LEU A 50 -6.50 0.95 -6.58
N ASN A 51 -7.61 0.36 -6.19
CA ASN A 51 -8.93 0.88 -6.47
C ASN A 51 -9.69 1.43 -5.26
N TYR A 52 -9.14 1.33 -4.05
CA TYR A 52 -9.76 1.96 -2.88
C TYR A 52 -9.75 3.48 -3.02
N ARG A 53 -10.89 4.08 -2.72
CA ARG A 53 -11.06 5.54 -2.78
C ARG A 53 -10.72 6.16 -1.43
N VAL A 54 -9.44 6.24 -1.14
CA VAL A 54 -8.93 6.70 0.17
C VAL A 54 -8.20 8.04 0.09
N PHE A 55 -8.24 8.72 -1.05
CA PHE A 55 -7.65 10.04 -1.25
C PHE A 55 -8.73 11.08 -1.48
N GLU A 56 -8.55 12.25 -0.91
CA GLU A 56 -9.51 13.33 -1.02
C GLU A 56 -9.53 13.91 -2.43
N ASP A 57 -10.73 14.21 -2.91
CA ASP A 57 -10.93 15.01 -4.12
C ASP A 57 -10.91 16.50 -3.78
N GLU A 58 -11.15 17.35 -4.76
CA GLU A 58 -11.17 18.80 -4.58
C GLU A 58 -12.23 19.27 -3.59
N GLY A 59 -13.30 18.49 -3.42
CA GLY A 59 -14.36 18.79 -2.47
C GLY A 59 -14.14 18.22 -1.07
N GLY A 60 -13.00 17.59 -0.81
CA GLY A 60 -12.69 17.00 0.48
C GLY A 60 -13.31 15.64 0.73
N GLN A 61 -13.91 15.01 -0.29
CA GLN A 61 -14.49 13.68 -0.17
C GLN A 61 -13.47 12.62 -0.60
N MET A 62 -13.52 11.45 0.03
CA MET A 62 -12.63 10.33 -0.27
C MET A 62 -13.04 9.63 -1.56
N ASN A 63 -12.77 10.27 -2.69
CA ASN A 63 -13.25 9.87 -4.01
C ASN A 63 -12.16 9.36 -4.96
N HIS A 64 -10.90 9.57 -4.64
CA HIS A 64 -9.79 9.17 -5.50
C HIS A 64 -9.09 7.91 -5.00
N SER A 65 -8.77 7.01 -5.93
CA SER A 65 -7.96 5.84 -5.68
C SER A 65 -6.47 6.16 -5.92
N LEU A 66 -5.60 5.25 -5.50
CA LEU A 66 -4.17 5.36 -5.76
C LEU A 66 -3.87 5.47 -7.26
N LYS A 67 -4.59 4.70 -8.08
CA LYS A 67 -4.47 4.76 -9.55
C LYS A 67 -4.81 6.14 -10.10
N GLN A 68 -5.84 6.77 -9.57
CA GLN A 68 -6.32 8.06 -10.07
C GLN A 68 -5.37 9.19 -9.75
N ILE A 69 -4.73 9.15 -8.59
CA ILE A 69 -3.75 10.19 -8.21
C ILE A 69 -2.34 9.88 -8.71
N GLU A 70 -2.14 8.73 -9.34
CA GLU A 70 -0.82 8.26 -9.78
C GLU A 70 0.21 8.26 -8.64
N GLY A 71 -0.25 7.89 -7.45
CA GLY A 71 0.58 7.88 -6.25
C GLY A 71 1.51 6.68 -6.18
N GLY A 72 2.46 6.75 -5.27
CA GLY A 72 3.38 5.65 -4.99
C GLY A 72 2.75 4.58 -4.12
N LEU A 73 3.26 3.37 -4.22
CA LEU A 73 2.83 2.25 -3.39
C LEU A 73 4.06 1.57 -2.80
N LEU A 74 4.11 1.49 -1.48
CA LEU A 74 5.19 0.81 -0.78
C LEU A 74 4.59 -0.35 0.01
N LEU A 75 4.94 -1.57 -0.37
CA LEU A 75 4.48 -2.79 0.28
C LEU A 75 5.56 -3.29 1.23
N VAL A 76 5.18 -3.48 2.48
CA VAL A 76 6.09 -4.01 3.51
C VAL A 76 5.52 -5.33 4.01
N PRO A 77 6.10 -6.45 3.60
CA PRO A 77 5.61 -7.75 4.06
C PRO A 77 5.92 -7.94 5.54
N GLN A 78 4.92 -8.48 6.24
CA GLN A 78 5.02 -8.86 7.63
C GLN A 78 4.78 -10.36 7.72
N PHE A 79 5.76 -11.07 8.23
CA PHE A 79 5.58 -12.49 8.46
C PHE A 79 4.96 -12.66 9.84
N THR A 80 3.86 -13.38 9.91
CA THR A 80 3.22 -13.67 11.18
C THR A 80 4.13 -14.50 12.06
N LEU A 81 4.26 -14.04 13.25
CA LEU A 81 5.04 -14.74 14.28
C LEU A 81 4.19 -15.82 14.94
#